data_df544e9dfb6c77103308c75893d0a87b
#
_entry.id   df544e9dfb6c77103308c75893d0a87b
#
_cell.length_a   1.000
_cell.length_b   1.000
_cell.length_c   1.000
_cell.angle_alpha   90.00
_cell.angle_beta   90.00
_cell.angle_gamma   90.00
#
_symmetry.space_group_name_H-M   'P 1'
#
loop_
_entity.id
_entity.type
_entity.pdbx_description
1 polymer ?
#
loop_
_entity_poly.entity_id
_entity_poly.type
_entity_poly.pdbx_seq_one_letter_code
_entity_poly.pdbx_strand_id
1 'polypeptide(L)'
;ILLKYLKYKNIEKGKYLDIGAFHPRWASNTHLLHQKDFSGYCVDLDEKRLRWFRFARGNKVETICGAVSNKYDEFIKVYKFKRKSPFSLIDTTSLKHAEHFRSKGKAKYEEINIKNFHINDIFNKVGKINVLNIDIEGKDFEVIKSSNLEIVDPEVILIEDNKGYFPSIQLLDFFSKNQYHLIAICGLTKIFAKK
;
A
#
# COMPACT_ATOMS: atom_id res chain seq x y z
N ILE A 1 15.71 -8.31 -3.13
CA ILE A 1 15.24 -9.23 -2.08
C ILE A 1 13.93 -9.88 -2.52
N LEU A 2 12.85 -9.12 -2.73
CA LEU A 2 11.51 -9.64 -3.08
C LEU A 2 11.53 -10.68 -4.22
N LEU A 3 12.06 -10.31 -5.40
CA LEU A 3 12.11 -11.23 -6.56
C LEU A 3 12.96 -12.47 -6.31
N LYS A 4 14.06 -12.36 -5.54
CA LYS A 4 14.87 -13.52 -5.16
C LYS A 4 14.11 -14.47 -4.25
N TYR A 5 13.34 -13.94 -3.30
CA TYR A 5 12.50 -14.73 -2.41
C TYR A 5 11.38 -15.44 -3.18
N LEU A 6 10.66 -14.72 -4.05
CA LEU A 6 9.60 -15.32 -4.87
C LEU A 6 10.15 -16.43 -5.78
N LYS A 7 11.33 -16.23 -6.37
CA LYS A 7 12.01 -17.28 -7.16
C LYS A 7 12.38 -18.50 -6.31
N TYR A 8 12.87 -18.29 -5.09
CA TYR A 8 13.15 -19.37 -4.13
C TYR A 8 11.89 -20.19 -3.81
N LYS A 9 10.74 -19.52 -3.71
CA LYS A 9 9.41 -20.16 -3.53
C LYS A 9 8.80 -20.72 -4.83
N ASN A 10 9.54 -20.72 -5.95
CA ASN A 10 9.07 -21.13 -7.29
C ASN A 10 7.85 -20.32 -7.80
N ILE A 11 7.73 -19.06 -7.39
CA ILE A 11 6.69 -18.14 -7.81
C ILE A 11 7.27 -17.21 -8.88
N GLU A 12 7.18 -17.61 -10.13
CA GLU A 12 7.69 -16.82 -11.27
C GLU A 12 6.64 -15.89 -11.87
N LYS A 13 5.36 -16.19 -11.69
CA LYS A 13 4.20 -15.38 -12.08
C LYS A 13 3.17 -15.40 -10.96
N GLY A 14 2.37 -14.35 -10.86
CA GLY A 14 1.38 -14.28 -9.81
C GLY A 14 0.59 -12.98 -9.82
N LYS A 15 -0.05 -12.72 -8.69
CA LYS A 15 -0.86 -11.53 -8.48
C LYS A 15 -0.31 -10.69 -7.33
N TYR A 16 -0.42 -9.37 -7.47
CA TYR A 16 -0.14 -8.44 -6.38
C TYR A 16 -1.33 -7.52 -6.11
N LEU A 17 -1.39 -7.01 -4.89
CA LEU A 17 -2.25 -5.90 -4.49
C LEU A 17 -1.36 -4.76 -3.97
N ASP A 18 -1.52 -3.58 -4.56
CA ASP A 18 -0.74 -2.37 -4.27
C ASP A 18 -1.68 -1.30 -3.74
N ILE A 19 -1.72 -1.12 -2.41
CA ILE A 19 -2.55 -0.14 -1.72
C ILE A 19 -1.70 1.09 -1.42
N GLY A 20 -2.08 2.25 -1.97
CA GLY A 20 -1.27 3.46 -2.00
C GLY A 20 -0.29 3.46 -3.17
N ALA A 21 -0.76 3.08 -4.36
CA ALA A 21 0.10 2.72 -5.48
C ALA A 21 0.90 3.88 -6.11
N PHE A 22 0.54 5.12 -5.85
CA PHE A 22 1.19 6.38 -6.21
C PHE A 22 1.58 6.55 -7.68
N HIS A 23 2.58 5.81 -8.19
CA HIS A 23 3.10 5.95 -9.56
C HIS A 23 3.49 4.58 -10.16
N PRO A 24 3.21 4.32 -11.47
CA PRO A 24 3.42 2.99 -12.06
C PRO A 24 4.89 2.55 -12.18
N ARG A 25 5.85 3.47 -12.08
CA ARG A 25 7.29 3.18 -12.23
C ARG A 25 8.13 3.69 -11.07
N TRP A 26 7.98 4.97 -10.69
CA TRP A 26 8.83 5.61 -9.70
C TRP A 26 8.27 5.40 -8.30
N ALA A 27 9.17 5.14 -7.34
CA ALA A 27 8.81 4.83 -5.96
C ALA A 27 7.72 3.72 -5.87
N SER A 28 7.75 2.75 -6.79
CA SER A 28 6.76 1.69 -6.87
C SER A 28 7.36 0.36 -6.45
N ASN A 29 6.90 -0.16 -5.34
CA ASN A 29 7.29 -1.47 -4.83
C ASN A 29 6.85 -2.63 -5.75
N THR A 30 5.86 -2.40 -6.62
CA THR A 30 5.27 -3.42 -7.51
C THR A 30 5.71 -3.30 -8.97
N HIS A 31 6.52 -2.30 -9.34
CA HIS A 31 6.95 -2.12 -10.72
C HIS A 31 7.76 -3.32 -11.25
N LEU A 32 8.71 -3.81 -10.46
CA LEU A 32 9.52 -4.97 -10.84
C LEU A 32 8.68 -6.27 -10.96
N LEU A 33 7.62 -6.42 -10.17
CA LEU A 33 6.69 -7.55 -10.30
C LEU A 33 5.96 -7.47 -11.64
N HIS A 34 5.45 -6.29 -12.01
CA HIS A 34 4.81 -6.09 -13.31
C HIS A 34 5.76 -6.42 -14.48
N GLN A 35 7.05 -6.02 -14.40
CA GLN A 35 8.06 -6.38 -15.42
C GLN A 35 8.34 -7.89 -15.49
N LYS A 36 8.00 -8.65 -14.46
CA LYS A 36 8.09 -10.12 -14.38
C LYS A 36 6.75 -10.82 -14.62
N ASP A 37 5.88 -10.16 -15.38
CA ASP A 37 4.58 -10.72 -15.80
C ASP A 37 3.58 -10.99 -14.67
N PHE A 38 3.76 -10.41 -13.50
CA PHE A 38 2.71 -10.40 -12.49
C PHE A 38 1.57 -9.48 -12.92
N SER A 39 0.34 -9.94 -12.73
CA SER A 39 -0.86 -9.10 -12.78
C SER A 39 -1.20 -8.53 -11.41
N GLY A 40 -2.09 -7.55 -11.32
CA GLY A 40 -2.44 -7.05 -10.00
C GLY A 40 -3.50 -5.97 -9.95
N TYR A 41 -3.73 -5.53 -8.73
CA TYR A 41 -4.64 -4.45 -8.39
C TYR A 41 -3.85 -3.28 -7.82
N CYS A 42 -4.17 -2.08 -8.27
CA CYS A 42 -3.60 -0.84 -7.74
C CYS A 42 -4.71 0.04 -7.18
N VAL A 43 -4.59 0.40 -5.91
CA VAL A 43 -5.53 1.26 -5.20
C VAL A 43 -4.86 2.59 -4.89
N ASP A 44 -5.48 3.70 -5.24
CA ASP A 44 -4.98 5.04 -4.93
C ASP A 44 -6.15 6.03 -4.77
N LEU A 45 -5.92 7.13 -4.06
CA LEU A 45 -6.88 8.21 -3.84
C LEU A 45 -7.12 9.04 -5.12
N ASP A 46 -6.18 9.05 -6.05
CA ASP A 46 -6.17 9.93 -7.22
C ASP A 46 -6.41 9.16 -8.52
N GLU A 47 -7.62 9.32 -9.07
CA GLU A 47 -8.00 8.72 -10.36
C GLU A 47 -7.05 9.12 -11.51
N LYS A 48 -6.45 10.31 -11.46
CA LYS A 48 -5.48 10.73 -12.50
C LYS A 48 -4.22 9.87 -12.45
N ARG A 49 -3.75 9.50 -11.24
CA ARG A 49 -2.64 8.57 -11.08
C ARG A 49 -3.01 7.18 -11.58
N LEU A 50 -4.19 6.69 -11.26
CA LEU A 50 -4.65 5.37 -11.70
C LEU A 50 -4.78 5.27 -13.23
N ARG A 51 -5.11 6.35 -13.95
CA ARG A 51 -5.03 6.39 -15.43
C ARG A 51 -3.62 6.11 -15.93
N TRP A 52 -2.59 6.62 -15.26
CA TRP A 52 -1.20 6.33 -15.62
C TRP A 52 -0.85 4.85 -15.41
N PHE A 53 -1.42 4.20 -14.39
CA PHE A 53 -1.26 2.76 -14.21
C PHE A 53 -1.88 1.98 -15.36
N ARG A 54 -3.10 2.28 -15.74
CA ARG A 54 -3.78 1.62 -16.88
C ARG A 54 -3.01 1.82 -18.19
N PHE A 55 -2.50 3.02 -18.42
CA PHE A 55 -1.67 3.30 -19.60
C PHE A 55 -0.33 2.55 -19.56
N ALA A 56 0.38 2.55 -18.44
CA ALA A 56 1.74 2.02 -18.34
C ALA A 56 1.79 0.50 -18.16
N ARG A 57 0.75 -0.12 -17.58
CA ARG A 57 0.70 -1.54 -17.25
C ARG A 57 -0.37 -2.33 -18.04
N GLY A 58 -1.20 -1.62 -18.79
CA GLY A 58 -2.20 -2.22 -19.67
C GLY A 58 -3.22 -3.08 -18.93
N ASN A 59 -3.69 -4.13 -19.60
CA ASN A 59 -4.71 -5.08 -19.11
C ASN A 59 -4.23 -6.01 -17.98
N LYS A 60 -2.96 -5.97 -17.61
CA LYS A 60 -2.42 -6.73 -16.47
C LYS A 60 -2.75 -6.10 -15.11
N VAL A 61 -3.31 -4.89 -15.11
CA VAL A 61 -3.61 -4.15 -13.88
C VAL A 61 -5.06 -3.67 -13.87
N GLU A 62 -5.76 -4.02 -12.80
CA GLU A 62 -7.02 -3.40 -12.43
C GLU A 62 -6.77 -2.25 -11.43
N THR A 63 -7.57 -1.20 -11.51
CA THR A 63 -7.42 -0.03 -10.64
C THR A 63 -8.68 0.24 -9.83
N ILE A 64 -8.50 0.63 -8.58
CA ILE A 64 -9.58 0.97 -7.65
C ILE A 64 -9.30 2.37 -7.12
N CYS A 65 -10.21 3.33 -7.40
CA CYS A 65 -10.08 4.70 -6.91
C CYS A 65 -10.81 4.86 -5.57
N GLY A 66 -10.07 5.18 -4.53
CA GLY A 66 -10.62 5.42 -3.20
C GLY A 66 -9.58 5.23 -2.09
N ALA A 67 -9.99 5.58 -0.89
CA ALA A 67 -9.22 5.33 0.32
C ALA A 67 -9.42 3.89 0.79
N VAL A 68 -8.41 3.33 1.47
CA VAL A 68 -8.53 2.07 2.18
C VAL A 68 -8.32 2.33 3.66
N SER A 69 -9.23 1.83 4.50
CA SER A 69 -9.18 2.06 5.94
C SER A 69 -9.66 0.85 6.74
N ASN A 70 -9.61 1.00 8.06
CA ASN A 70 -10.18 0.08 9.04
C ASN A 70 -11.64 0.39 9.39
N LYS A 71 -12.31 1.27 8.62
CA LYS A 71 -13.69 1.71 8.88
C LYS A 71 -14.61 1.31 7.75
N TYR A 72 -15.88 1.07 8.08
CA TYR A 72 -16.94 0.76 7.11
C TYR A 72 -17.73 2.00 6.64
N ASP A 73 -17.27 3.21 7.02
CA ASP A 73 -17.87 4.45 6.51
C ASP A 73 -17.74 4.52 4.99
N GLU A 74 -18.78 4.92 4.28
CA GLU A 74 -18.77 5.00 2.80
C GLU A 74 -17.77 6.06 2.29
N PHE A 75 -17.58 7.14 3.06
CA PHE A 75 -16.65 8.22 2.77
C PHE A 75 -15.78 8.52 3.97
N ILE A 76 -14.52 8.84 3.73
CA ILE A 76 -13.61 9.34 4.75
C ILE A 76 -12.95 10.64 4.31
N LYS A 77 -12.54 11.40 5.31
CA LYS A 77 -11.81 12.65 5.13
C LYS A 77 -10.38 12.36 4.72
N VAL A 78 -9.92 13.02 3.66
CA VAL A 78 -8.56 12.97 3.14
C VAL A 78 -7.99 14.38 3.11
N TYR A 79 -6.74 14.52 3.50
CA TYR A 79 -5.97 15.76 3.49
C TYR A 79 -5.14 15.81 2.20
N LYS A 80 -5.65 16.57 1.22
CA LYS A 80 -5.04 16.71 -0.11
C LYS A 80 -4.12 17.91 -0.13
N PHE A 81 -2.86 17.70 -0.43
CA PHE A 81 -1.88 18.79 -0.46
C PHE A 81 -1.94 19.58 -1.75
N LYS A 82 -1.93 20.94 -1.64
CA LYS A 82 -1.79 21.85 -2.78
C LYS A 82 -0.35 21.77 -3.30
N ARG A 83 -0.16 21.13 -4.44
CA ARG A 83 1.16 20.78 -4.98
C ARG A 83 1.70 21.85 -5.92
N LYS A 84 2.99 22.16 -5.79
CA LYS A 84 3.77 22.84 -6.83
C LYS A 84 4.48 21.84 -7.76
N SER A 85 4.60 20.58 -7.36
CA SER A 85 5.25 19.51 -8.12
C SER A 85 4.50 18.18 -7.91
N PRO A 86 4.37 17.33 -8.94
CA PRO A 86 3.73 16.03 -8.82
C PRO A 86 4.49 15.07 -7.87
N PHE A 87 5.74 15.39 -7.53
CA PHE A 87 6.60 14.61 -6.62
C PHE A 87 6.61 15.14 -5.18
N SER A 88 5.88 16.21 -4.89
CA SER A 88 5.83 16.76 -3.55
C SER A 88 4.62 16.25 -2.81
N LEU A 89 4.80 15.64 -1.68
CA LEU A 89 3.80 15.22 -0.69
C LEU A 89 2.65 14.36 -1.22
N ILE A 90 2.40 13.30 -0.54
CA ILE A 90 1.35 12.33 -0.83
C ILE A 90 0.13 12.65 0.04
N ASP A 91 -1.05 12.57 -0.54
CA ASP A 91 -2.31 12.81 0.16
C ASP A 91 -2.52 11.72 1.22
N THR A 92 -3.03 12.09 2.40
CA THR A 92 -3.12 11.18 3.54
C THR A 92 -4.49 11.24 4.22
N THR A 93 -4.91 10.14 4.83
CA THR A 93 -6.05 10.10 5.76
C THR A 93 -5.66 10.46 7.20
N SER A 94 -4.38 10.66 7.48
CA SER A 94 -3.85 10.98 8.80
C SER A 94 -3.76 12.50 9.01
N LEU A 95 -4.64 13.06 9.86
CA LEU A 95 -4.55 14.48 10.27
C LEU A 95 -3.18 14.81 10.87
N LYS A 96 -2.65 13.93 11.73
CA LYS A 96 -1.34 14.12 12.36
C LYS A 96 -0.22 14.26 11.30
N HIS A 97 -0.27 13.46 10.25
CA HIS A 97 0.67 13.52 9.14
C HIS A 97 0.52 14.84 8.37
N ALA A 98 -0.71 15.23 8.04
CA ALA A 98 -1.01 16.48 7.34
C ALA A 98 -0.54 17.71 8.12
N GLU A 99 -0.81 17.76 9.42
CA GLU A 99 -0.38 18.85 10.30
C GLU A 99 1.12 18.92 10.48
N HIS A 100 1.81 17.80 10.54
CA HIS A 100 3.27 17.75 10.59
C HIS A 100 3.90 18.43 9.37
N PHE A 101 3.39 18.20 8.16
CA PHE A 101 3.89 18.88 6.97
C PHE A 101 3.50 20.36 6.91
N ARG A 102 2.28 20.70 7.37
CA ARG A 102 1.84 22.10 7.45
C ARG A 102 2.68 22.90 8.43
N SER A 103 2.95 22.39 9.62
CA SER A 103 3.74 23.07 10.66
C SER A 103 5.19 23.32 10.24
N LYS A 104 5.74 22.47 9.37
CA LYS A 104 7.07 22.64 8.78
C LYS A 104 7.09 23.59 7.57
N GLY A 105 5.98 24.29 7.28
CA GLY A 105 5.87 25.22 6.15
C GLY A 105 5.97 24.57 4.78
N LYS A 106 5.87 23.22 4.70
CA LYS A 106 6.11 22.48 3.47
C LYS A 106 4.95 22.51 2.48
N ALA A 107 3.69 22.55 2.97
CA ALA A 107 2.51 22.66 2.12
C ALA A 107 1.24 23.04 2.89
N LYS A 108 0.29 23.68 2.18
CA LYS A 108 -1.11 23.77 2.58
C LYS A 108 -1.87 22.57 2.10
N TYR A 109 -2.87 22.13 2.84
CA TYR A 109 -3.78 21.07 2.42
C TYR A 109 -5.23 21.56 2.42
N GLU A 110 -6.08 20.88 1.68
CA GLU A 110 -7.54 20.98 1.73
C GLU A 110 -8.10 19.65 2.22
N GLU A 111 -9.24 19.70 2.90
CA GLU A 111 -9.97 18.53 3.34
C GLU A 111 -11.01 18.16 2.27
N ILE A 112 -10.98 16.93 1.82
CA ILE A 112 -11.95 16.39 0.87
C ILE A 112 -12.51 15.07 1.39
N ASN A 113 -13.76 14.75 1.05
CA ASN A 113 -14.31 13.42 1.29
C ASN A 113 -14.09 12.53 0.08
N ILE A 114 -13.53 11.35 0.30
CA ILE A 114 -13.26 10.37 -0.75
C ILE A 114 -13.95 9.06 -0.38
N LYS A 115 -14.42 8.34 -1.41
CA LYS A 115 -14.98 7.00 -1.25
C LYS A 115 -13.99 6.12 -0.49
N ASN A 116 -14.49 5.45 0.53
CA ASN A 116 -13.71 4.57 1.38
C ASN A 116 -14.09 3.11 1.14
N PHE A 117 -13.11 2.26 1.30
CA PHE A 117 -13.28 0.81 1.32
C PHE A 117 -12.66 0.28 2.62
N HIS A 118 -13.38 -0.56 3.33
CA HIS A 118 -12.74 -1.36 4.37
C HIS A 118 -11.75 -2.33 3.71
N ILE A 119 -10.59 -2.56 4.33
CA ILE A 119 -9.53 -3.40 3.72
C ILE A 119 -10.04 -4.79 3.34
N ASN A 120 -10.93 -5.39 4.13
CA ASN A 120 -11.49 -6.70 3.82
C ASN A 120 -12.40 -6.70 2.59
N ASP A 121 -13.05 -5.57 2.26
CA ASP A 121 -13.85 -5.46 1.04
C ASP A 121 -12.94 -5.49 -0.21
N ILE A 122 -11.78 -4.83 -0.12
CA ILE A 122 -10.75 -4.92 -1.16
C ILE A 122 -10.23 -6.35 -1.25
N PHE A 123 -9.93 -7.01 -0.12
CA PHE A 123 -9.44 -8.38 -0.08
C PHE A 123 -10.44 -9.38 -0.69
N ASN A 124 -11.73 -9.25 -0.36
CA ASN A 124 -12.80 -10.08 -0.94
C ASN A 124 -12.92 -9.88 -2.46
N LYS A 125 -12.78 -8.63 -2.93
CA LYS A 125 -12.82 -8.33 -4.38
C LYS A 125 -11.62 -8.93 -5.12
N VAL A 126 -10.43 -8.87 -4.54
CA VAL A 126 -9.17 -9.25 -5.19
C VAL A 126 -8.93 -10.77 -5.13
N GLY A 127 -9.34 -11.41 -4.02
CA GLY A 127 -9.07 -12.82 -3.75
C GLY A 127 -7.59 -13.10 -3.49
N LYS A 128 -7.16 -14.35 -3.71
CA LYS A 128 -5.78 -14.78 -3.41
C LYS A 128 -4.74 -14.04 -4.25
N ILE A 129 -3.66 -13.60 -3.58
CA ILE A 129 -2.52 -12.90 -4.17
C ILE A 129 -1.20 -13.48 -3.67
N ASN A 130 -0.09 -13.16 -4.33
CA ASN A 130 1.24 -13.56 -3.89
C ASN A 130 1.96 -12.43 -3.13
N VAL A 131 1.70 -11.18 -3.49
CA VAL A 131 2.35 -10.03 -2.88
C VAL A 131 1.33 -8.96 -2.51
N LEU A 132 1.36 -8.54 -1.24
CA LEU A 132 0.61 -7.39 -0.74
C LEU A 132 1.58 -6.24 -0.47
N ASN A 133 1.30 -5.05 -1.02
CA ASN A 133 1.97 -3.81 -0.66
C ASN A 133 0.97 -2.86 -0.01
N ILE A 134 1.33 -2.28 1.14
CA ILE A 134 0.54 -1.25 1.84
C ILE A 134 1.47 -0.07 2.14
N ASP A 135 1.13 1.08 1.56
CA ASP A 135 1.86 2.34 1.74
C ASP A 135 0.85 3.50 1.61
N ILE A 136 0.16 3.80 2.71
CA ILE A 136 -0.94 4.77 2.77
C ILE A 136 -0.66 5.96 3.70
N GLU A 137 0.62 6.23 3.90
CA GLU A 137 1.10 7.44 4.57
C GLU A 137 0.60 7.59 6.02
N GLY A 138 0.92 6.59 6.85
CA GLY A 138 0.82 6.68 8.31
C GLY A 138 -0.39 6.02 8.95
N LYS A 139 -1.19 5.27 8.19
CA LYS A 139 -2.30 4.43 8.69
C LYS A 139 -2.09 2.93 8.41
N ASP A 140 -0.96 2.56 7.87
CA ASP A 140 -0.62 1.24 7.37
C ASP A 140 -0.87 0.15 8.40
N PHE A 141 -0.32 0.32 9.61
CA PHE A 141 -0.48 -0.67 10.67
C PHE A 141 -1.93 -0.75 11.21
N GLU A 142 -2.63 0.39 11.32
CA GLU A 142 -4.03 0.38 11.76
C GLU A 142 -4.91 -0.38 10.76
N VAL A 143 -4.65 -0.21 9.48
CA VAL A 143 -5.41 -0.84 8.40
C VAL A 143 -5.12 -2.33 8.33
N ILE A 144 -3.84 -2.73 8.27
CA ILE A 144 -3.49 -4.17 8.20
C ILE A 144 -3.93 -4.93 9.45
N LYS A 145 -3.90 -4.31 10.62
CA LYS A 145 -4.34 -4.93 11.88
C LYS A 145 -5.83 -5.28 11.87
N SER A 146 -6.65 -4.53 11.13
CA SER A 146 -8.09 -4.80 11.00
C SER A 146 -8.43 -5.82 9.91
N SER A 147 -7.43 -6.27 9.15
CA SER A 147 -7.64 -7.16 8.03
C SER A 147 -7.69 -8.64 8.44
N ASN A 148 -8.40 -9.43 7.62
CA ASN A 148 -8.27 -10.88 7.63
C ASN A 148 -7.34 -11.30 6.49
N LEU A 149 -6.08 -11.55 6.81
CA LEU A 149 -5.05 -11.95 5.85
C LEU A 149 -5.33 -13.29 5.16
N GLU A 150 -6.13 -14.16 5.77
CA GLU A 150 -6.49 -15.47 5.18
C GLU A 150 -7.29 -15.32 3.87
N ILE A 151 -8.00 -14.20 3.68
CA ILE A 151 -8.77 -13.94 2.44
C ILE A 151 -7.83 -13.88 1.25
N VAL A 152 -6.75 -13.10 1.36
CA VAL A 152 -5.79 -12.86 0.25
C VAL A 152 -4.58 -13.78 0.32
N ASP A 153 -4.22 -14.24 1.51
CA ASP A 153 -3.18 -15.24 1.82
C ASP A 153 -1.83 -14.98 1.09
N PRO A 154 -1.22 -13.79 1.22
CA PRO A 154 -0.04 -13.42 0.45
C PRO A 154 1.21 -14.17 0.94
N GLU A 155 2.11 -14.54 0.02
CA GLU A 155 3.44 -15.07 0.36
C GLU A 155 4.36 -13.99 0.94
N VAL A 156 4.23 -12.74 0.45
CA VAL A 156 5.05 -11.61 0.88
C VAL A 156 4.19 -10.39 1.12
N ILE A 157 4.46 -9.70 2.22
CA ILE A 157 3.82 -8.42 2.57
C ILE A 157 4.90 -7.35 2.69
N LEU A 158 4.74 -6.26 1.95
CA LEU A 158 5.50 -5.03 2.10
C LEU A 158 4.62 -4.03 2.82
N ILE A 159 5.13 -3.41 3.87
CA ILE A 159 4.37 -2.42 4.65
C ILE A 159 5.28 -1.28 5.09
N GLU A 160 4.79 -0.04 4.96
CA GLU A 160 5.49 1.11 5.51
C GLU A 160 5.32 1.16 7.03
N ASP A 161 6.45 1.39 7.76
CA ASP A 161 6.43 1.69 9.20
C ASP A 161 7.23 2.97 9.46
N ASN A 162 6.51 4.07 9.60
CA ASN A 162 7.04 5.42 9.82
C ASN A 162 7.62 5.64 11.23
N LYS A 163 7.61 4.63 12.09
CA LYS A 163 8.15 4.72 13.46
C LYS A 163 9.67 4.65 13.52
N GLY A 164 10.33 4.33 12.41
CA GLY A 164 11.79 4.30 12.32
C GLY A 164 12.34 3.27 11.35
N TYR A 165 13.68 3.14 11.34
CA TYR A 165 14.35 2.13 10.51
C TYR A 165 14.00 0.71 10.93
N PHE A 166 13.90 0.46 12.24
CA PHE A 166 13.52 -0.85 12.75
C PHE A 166 12.01 -0.95 12.89
N PRO A 167 11.42 -2.13 12.60
CA PRO A 167 9.99 -2.33 12.76
C PRO A 167 9.59 -2.20 14.23
N SER A 168 8.40 -1.64 14.46
CA SER A 168 7.85 -1.56 15.80
C SER A 168 7.56 -2.96 16.35
N ILE A 169 7.70 -3.14 17.67
CA ILE A 169 7.38 -4.42 18.36
C ILE A 169 5.95 -4.87 18.03
N GLN A 170 5.01 -3.93 18.01
CA GLN A 170 3.62 -4.21 17.68
C GLN A 170 3.43 -4.79 16.27
N LEU A 171 4.22 -4.29 15.30
CA LEU A 171 4.19 -4.77 13.91
C LEU A 171 4.77 -6.20 13.84
N LEU A 172 5.90 -6.44 14.52
CA LEU A 172 6.52 -7.77 14.59
C LEU A 172 5.60 -8.80 15.24
N ASP A 173 4.96 -8.45 16.36
CA ASP A 173 4.03 -9.32 17.08
C ASP A 173 2.81 -9.67 16.22
N PHE A 174 2.25 -8.67 15.53
CA PHE A 174 1.12 -8.89 14.63
C PHE A 174 1.47 -9.89 13.53
N PHE A 175 2.57 -9.67 12.82
CA PHE A 175 2.97 -10.56 11.73
C PHE A 175 3.39 -11.94 12.22
N SER A 176 4.06 -12.03 13.36
CA SER A 176 4.42 -13.33 13.94
C SER A 176 3.18 -14.17 14.29
N LYS A 177 2.14 -13.55 14.87
CA LYS A 177 0.85 -14.22 15.15
C LYS A 177 0.12 -14.69 13.90
N ASN A 178 0.30 -13.98 12.79
CA ASN A 178 -0.28 -14.33 11.49
C ASN A 178 0.65 -15.21 10.63
N GLN A 179 1.66 -15.86 11.23
CA GLN A 179 2.57 -16.78 10.56
C GLN A 179 3.49 -16.12 9.50
N TYR A 180 3.86 -14.86 9.72
CA TYR A 180 4.86 -14.14 8.92
C TYR A 180 6.11 -13.83 9.73
N HIS A 181 7.24 -13.72 9.07
CA HIS A 181 8.50 -13.28 9.66
C HIS A 181 9.16 -12.20 8.82
N LEU A 182 9.90 -11.32 9.45
CA LEU A 182 10.64 -10.24 8.78
C LEU A 182 11.80 -10.84 7.98
N ILE A 183 11.88 -10.51 6.69
CA ILE A 183 12.98 -10.97 5.82
C ILE A 183 13.89 -9.82 5.34
N ALA A 184 13.39 -8.58 5.34
CA ALA A 184 14.20 -7.42 4.97
C ALA A 184 13.60 -6.10 5.46
N ILE A 185 14.47 -5.08 5.48
CA ILE A 185 14.13 -3.68 5.71
C ILE A 185 14.72 -2.86 4.58
N CYS A 186 13.88 -2.08 3.90
CA CYS A 186 14.27 -1.18 2.82
C CYS A 186 13.79 0.24 3.16
N GLY A 187 14.60 0.99 3.90
CA GLY A 187 14.19 2.29 4.43
C GLY A 187 13.01 2.16 5.39
N LEU A 188 11.90 2.82 5.08
CA LEU A 188 10.67 2.72 5.88
C LEU A 188 9.85 1.46 5.56
N THR A 189 10.07 0.82 4.42
CA THR A 189 9.36 -0.41 4.04
C THR A 189 9.94 -1.64 4.74
N LYS A 190 9.09 -2.38 5.42
CA LYS A 190 9.40 -3.67 6.05
C LYS A 190 8.82 -4.79 5.19
N ILE A 191 9.61 -5.83 4.94
CA ILE A 191 9.22 -6.95 4.09
C ILE A 191 9.08 -8.20 4.95
N PHE A 192 7.88 -8.71 5.01
CA PHE A 192 7.52 -9.92 5.73
C PHE A 192 7.21 -11.05 4.75
N ALA A 193 7.59 -12.26 5.10
CA ALA A 193 7.30 -13.45 4.33
C ALA A 193 6.59 -14.50 5.17
N LYS A 194 5.74 -15.29 4.54
CA LYS A 194 5.03 -16.40 5.16
C LYS A 194 6.03 -17.48 5.63
N LYS A 195 5.81 -18.02 6.82
CA LYS A 195 6.63 -19.10 7.40
C LYS A 195 6.47 -20.42 6.67
#